data_dddfc14069e859b5a6fe830fc81dc3b5
#
_entry.id   dddfc14069e859b5a6fe830fc81dc3b5
#
_cell.length_a   1.000
_cell.length_b   1.000
_cell.length_c   1.000
_cell.angle_alpha   90.00
_cell.angle_beta   90.00
_cell.angle_gamma   90.00
#
_symmetry.space_group_name_H-M   'P 1'
#
loop_
_entity.id
_entity.type
_entity.pdbx_description
1 polymer ?
#
loop_
_entity_poly.entity_id
_entity_poly.type
_entity_poly.pdbx_seq_one_letter_code
_entity_poly.pdbx_strand_id
1 'polypeptide(L)'
;MRPLSSDEIRRLVIRWIEDGWQRGRDAVVDELHAPEFVDHDPAGRPPDREGFKRGIRELYAAFPDFEAKVEDLLIEPARSRAVVRWTATGTHRGAFLGVPPTGRPVAFKGIEILRFDGAWIVERWGEWDGLDLLAQLGAR
;
A
#
# COMPACT_ATOMS: atom_id res chain seq x y z
N MET A 1 19.95 -10.46 -16.88
CA MET A 1 19.67 -9.11 -16.41
C MET A 1 20.28 -8.94 -15.02
N ARG A 2 20.99 -7.85 -14.79
CA ARG A 2 21.61 -7.60 -13.50
C ARG A 2 20.54 -7.33 -12.44
N PRO A 3 20.77 -7.73 -11.18
CA PRO A 3 19.87 -7.34 -10.09
C PRO A 3 19.93 -5.82 -9.86
N LEU A 4 18.83 -5.25 -9.34
CA LEU A 4 18.80 -3.84 -8.98
C LEU A 4 19.68 -3.55 -7.77
N SER A 5 20.32 -2.37 -7.77
CA SER A 5 21.00 -1.86 -6.59
C SER A 5 20.00 -1.40 -5.53
N SER A 6 20.50 -1.20 -4.30
CA SER A 6 19.69 -0.63 -3.22
C SER A 6 19.09 0.72 -3.61
N ASP A 7 19.87 1.58 -4.26
CA ASP A 7 19.40 2.90 -4.68
C ASP A 7 18.31 2.81 -5.76
N GLU A 8 18.44 1.86 -6.68
CA GLU A 8 17.42 1.64 -7.70
C GLU A 8 16.10 1.14 -7.09
N ILE A 9 16.17 0.19 -6.17
CA ILE A 9 15.00 -0.31 -5.45
C ILE A 9 14.35 0.81 -4.63
N ARG A 10 15.18 1.61 -3.94
CA ARG A 10 14.69 2.75 -3.14
C ARG A 10 13.88 3.72 -3.99
N ARG A 11 14.37 4.09 -5.16
CA ARG A 11 13.66 5.00 -6.08
C ARG A 11 12.32 4.43 -6.52
N LEU A 12 12.26 3.13 -6.81
CA LEU A 12 11.01 2.48 -7.20
C LEU A 12 9.99 2.45 -6.05
N VAL A 13 10.44 2.15 -4.84
CA VAL A 13 9.56 2.13 -3.66
C VAL A 13 9.04 3.53 -3.36
N ILE A 14 9.89 4.54 -3.40
CA ILE A 14 9.49 5.94 -3.15
C ILE A 14 8.44 6.37 -4.19
N ARG A 15 8.65 6.05 -5.45
CA ARG A 15 7.67 6.35 -6.50
C ARG A 15 6.34 5.63 -6.25
N TRP A 16 6.40 4.37 -5.83
CA TRP A 16 5.21 3.58 -5.50
C TRP A 16 4.41 4.23 -4.37
N ILE A 17 5.09 4.70 -3.32
CA ILE A 17 4.43 5.39 -2.20
C ILE A 17 3.91 6.76 -2.64
N GLU A 18 4.76 7.61 -3.23
CA GLU A 18 4.42 9.00 -3.51
C GLU A 18 3.38 9.16 -4.62
N ASP A 19 3.54 8.44 -5.73
CA ASP A 19 2.63 8.56 -6.86
C ASP A 19 1.42 7.63 -6.74
N GLY A 20 1.64 6.38 -6.31
CA GLY A 20 0.57 5.40 -6.17
C GLY A 20 -0.32 5.70 -4.97
N TRP A 21 0.25 5.62 -3.78
CA TRP A 21 -0.52 5.77 -2.55
C TRP A 21 -0.85 7.21 -2.19
N GLN A 22 0.15 8.10 -2.15
CA GLN A 22 -0.05 9.49 -1.69
C GLN A 22 -0.89 10.33 -2.64
N ARG A 23 -0.76 10.12 -3.94
CA ARG A 23 -1.51 10.87 -4.94
C ARG A 23 -2.73 10.13 -5.46
N GLY A 24 -2.94 8.90 -5.01
CA GLY A 24 -4.05 8.06 -5.46
C GLY A 24 -4.01 7.75 -6.95
N ARG A 25 -2.83 7.76 -7.56
CA ARG A 25 -2.66 7.52 -8.99
C ARG A 25 -2.53 6.03 -9.27
N ASP A 26 -3.65 5.35 -9.30
CA ASP A 26 -3.68 3.91 -9.50
C ASP A 26 -3.07 3.44 -10.82
N ALA A 27 -2.99 4.32 -11.84
CA ALA A 27 -2.29 4.03 -13.09
C ALA A 27 -0.80 3.70 -12.87
N VAL A 28 -0.18 4.21 -11.81
CA VAL A 28 1.20 3.90 -11.46
C VAL A 28 1.37 2.41 -11.14
N VAL A 29 0.31 1.75 -10.69
CA VAL A 29 0.33 0.30 -10.46
C VAL A 29 0.69 -0.44 -11.75
N ASP A 30 0.08 -0.09 -12.87
CA ASP A 30 0.40 -0.72 -14.16
C ASP A 30 1.83 -0.45 -14.62
N GLU A 31 2.41 0.68 -14.22
CA GLU A 31 3.78 1.04 -14.57
C GLU A 31 4.82 0.30 -13.71
N LEU A 32 4.50 0.01 -12.46
CA LEU A 32 5.45 -0.56 -11.50
C LEU A 32 5.22 -2.05 -11.21
N HIS A 33 3.98 -2.52 -11.29
CA HIS A 33 3.66 -3.93 -11.02
C HIS A 33 3.70 -4.74 -12.30
N ALA A 34 4.33 -5.91 -12.25
CA ALA A 34 4.35 -6.84 -13.37
C ALA A 34 2.93 -7.31 -13.71
N PRO A 35 2.66 -7.69 -14.98
CA PRO A 35 1.37 -8.28 -15.34
C PRO A 35 1.00 -9.52 -14.50
N GLU A 36 1.99 -10.30 -14.10
CA GLU A 36 1.85 -11.50 -13.26
C GLU A 36 1.95 -11.21 -11.75
N PHE A 37 1.90 -9.95 -11.34
CA PHE A 37 1.96 -9.54 -9.93
C PHE A 37 0.96 -10.31 -9.06
N VAL A 38 1.41 -10.77 -7.90
CA VAL A 38 0.58 -11.44 -6.91
C VAL A 38 0.60 -10.67 -5.59
N ASP A 39 -0.59 -10.30 -5.12
CA ASP A 39 -0.78 -9.75 -3.78
C ASP A 39 -1.18 -10.90 -2.84
N HIS A 40 -0.33 -11.20 -1.87
CA HIS A 40 -0.60 -12.28 -0.91
C HIS A 40 -1.57 -11.87 0.20
N ASP A 41 -1.86 -10.56 0.31
CA ASP A 41 -2.77 -10.02 1.33
C ASP A 41 -3.80 -9.10 0.66
N PRO A 42 -4.68 -9.66 -0.20
CA PRO A 42 -5.58 -8.86 -1.03
C PRO A 42 -6.84 -8.36 -0.31
N ALA A 43 -7.05 -8.73 0.94
CA ALA A 43 -8.20 -8.29 1.76
C ALA A 43 -9.55 -8.50 1.06
N GLY A 44 -9.74 -9.66 0.45
CA GLY A 44 -10.98 -10.04 -0.26
C GLY A 44 -11.08 -9.55 -1.70
N ARG A 45 -10.11 -8.77 -2.18
CA ARG A 45 -10.03 -8.34 -3.58
C ARG A 45 -9.27 -9.37 -4.43
N PRO A 46 -9.35 -9.31 -5.76
CA PRO A 46 -8.49 -10.14 -6.61
C PRO A 46 -7.01 -9.91 -6.27
N PRO A 47 -6.17 -10.98 -6.25
CA PRO A 47 -4.77 -10.88 -5.85
C PRO A 47 -3.85 -10.43 -7.00
N ASP A 48 -4.31 -9.49 -7.81
CA ASP A 48 -3.62 -9.00 -9.01
C ASP A 48 -3.59 -7.47 -9.03
N ARG A 49 -3.05 -6.90 -10.12
CA ARG A 49 -2.95 -5.45 -10.29
C ARG A 49 -4.31 -4.75 -10.21
N GLU A 50 -5.32 -5.33 -10.80
CA GLU A 50 -6.67 -4.73 -10.79
C GLU A 50 -7.23 -4.68 -9.38
N GLY A 51 -7.05 -5.75 -8.61
CA GLY A 51 -7.44 -5.78 -7.21
C GLY A 51 -6.69 -4.76 -6.38
N PHE A 52 -5.39 -4.59 -6.64
CA PHE A 52 -4.57 -3.60 -5.93
C PHE A 52 -5.01 -2.16 -6.25
N LYS A 53 -5.26 -1.86 -7.53
CA LYS A 53 -5.79 -0.55 -7.94
C LYS A 53 -7.14 -0.26 -7.28
N ARG A 54 -8.01 -1.25 -7.23
CA ARG A 54 -9.30 -1.14 -6.56
C ARG A 54 -9.13 -0.82 -5.07
N GLY A 55 -8.14 -1.42 -4.41
CA GLY A 55 -7.82 -1.13 -3.01
C GLY A 55 -7.43 0.32 -2.78
N ILE A 56 -6.63 0.91 -3.66
CA ILE A 56 -6.27 2.33 -3.60
C ILE A 56 -7.53 3.21 -3.75
N ARG A 57 -8.40 2.89 -4.71
CA ARG A 57 -9.65 3.64 -4.93
C ARG A 57 -10.57 3.59 -3.71
N GLU A 58 -10.73 2.41 -3.11
CA GLU A 58 -11.55 2.21 -1.92
C GLU A 58 -11.01 2.99 -0.73
N LEU A 59 -9.69 3.04 -0.60
CA LEU A 59 -9.03 3.79 0.46
C LEU A 59 -9.33 5.30 0.33
N TYR A 60 -9.19 5.86 -0.86
CA TYR A 60 -9.48 7.28 -1.10
C TYR A 60 -10.98 7.60 -1.05
N ALA A 61 -11.84 6.66 -1.40
CA ALA A 61 -13.28 6.83 -1.21
C ALA A 61 -13.65 6.94 0.28
N ALA A 62 -12.96 6.17 1.12
CA ALA A 62 -13.18 6.21 2.58
C ALA A 62 -12.50 7.40 3.24
N PHE A 63 -11.27 7.72 2.82
CA PHE A 63 -10.42 8.77 3.38
C PHE A 63 -9.93 9.70 2.27
N PRO A 64 -10.74 10.67 1.82
CA PRO A 64 -10.34 11.56 0.70
C PRO A 64 -9.08 12.37 0.99
N ASP A 65 -8.78 12.63 2.26
CA ASP A 65 -7.60 13.33 2.74
C ASP A 65 -6.48 12.36 3.19
N PHE A 66 -6.50 11.12 2.70
CA PHE A 66 -5.49 10.12 3.04
C PHE A 66 -4.08 10.63 2.83
N GLU A 67 -3.24 10.43 3.83
CA GLU A 67 -1.84 10.80 3.81
C GLU A 67 -1.03 9.70 4.48
N ALA A 68 0.01 9.21 3.79
CA ALA A 68 0.89 8.17 4.31
C ALA A 68 2.31 8.69 4.45
N LYS A 69 3.01 8.18 5.45
CA LYS A 69 4.40 8.51 5.73
C LYS A 69 5.20 7.23 5.84
N VAL A 70 6.34 7.17 5.15
CA VAL A 70 7.29 6.08 5.31
C VAL A 70 8.08 6.33 6.59
N GLU A 71 7.99 5.41 7.53
CA GLU A 71 8.75 5.47 8.79
C GLU A 71 10.09 4.77 8.64
N ASP A 72 10.11 3.61 7.98
CA ASP A 72 11.34 2.85 7.70
C ASP A 72 11.26 2.25 6.29
N LEU A 73 12.39 2.24 5.63
CA LEU A 73 12.58 1.55 4.36
C LEU A 73 13.87 0.73 4.45
N LEU A 74 13.71 -0.60 4.48
CA LEU A 74 14.82 -1.54 4.53
C LEU A 74 14.90 -2.27 3.20
N ILE A 75 16.09 -2.37 2.65
CA ILE A 75 16.30 -2.97 1.34
C ILE A 75 17.32 -4.09 1.43
N GLU A 76 16.98 -5.25 0.88
CA GLU A 76 17.86 -6.37 0.71
C GLU A 76 18.05 -6.64 -0.78
N PRO A 77 19.08 -6.07 -1.42
CA PRO A 77 19.27 -6.20 -2.87
C PRO A 77 19.59 -7.61 -3.32
N ALA A 78 20.23 -8.42 -2.46
CA ALA A 78 20.57 -9.80 -2.81
C ALA A 78 19.35 -10.66 -3.14
N ARG A 79 18.19 -10.36 -2.51
CA ARG A 79 16.92 -11.05 -2.75
C ARG A 79 15.91 -10.18 -3.49
N SER A 80 16.31 -9.01 -3.93
CA SER A 80 15.43 -8.03 -4.60
C SER A 80 14.18 -7.73 -3.78
N ARG A 81 14.36 -7.46 -2.48
CA ARG A 81 13.24 -7.19 -1.56
C ARG A 81 13.39 -5.85 -0.87
N ALA A 82 12.24 -5.24 -0.58
CA ALA A 82 12.15 -4.04 0.24
C ALA A 82 11.07 -4.25 1.32
N VAL A 83 11.34 -3.71 2.50
CA VAL A 83 10.39 -3.67 3.61
C VAL A 83 10.05 -2.22 3.87
N VAL A 84 8.77 -1.88 3.87
CA VAL A 84 8.27 -0.53 4.13
C VAL A 84 7.41 -0.56 5.38
N ARG A 85 7.80 0.20 6.40
CA ARG A 85 6.94 0.46 7.56
C ARG A 85 6.36 1.85 7.40
N TRP A 86 5.04 1.95 7.47
CA TRP A 86 4.33 3.20 7.19
C TRP A 86 3.29 3.53 8.26
N THR A 87 2.98 4.82 8.37
CA THR A 87 1.84 5.33 9.11
C THR A 87 0.96 6.15 8.16
N ALA A 88 -0.33 6.19 8.44
CA ALA A 88 -1.27 6.94 7.63
C ALA A 88 -2.29 7.66 8.51
N THR A 89 -2.81 8.75 7.97
CA THR A 89 -3.89 9.52 8.59
C THR A 89 -4.97 9.78 7.57
N GLY A 90 -6.17 10.04 8.04
CA GLY A 90 -7.30 10.42 7.21
C GLY A 90 -8.52 10.73 8.04
N THR A 91 -9.54 11.28 7.37
CA THR A 91 -10.85 11.52 7.97
C THR A 91 -11.87 10.55 7.35
N HIS A 92 -12.58 9.81 8.18
CA HIS A 92 -13.51 8.76 7.76
C HIS A 92 -14.77 9.37 7.18
N ARG A 93 -14.81 9.55 5.87
CA ARG A 93 -15.92 10.18 5.15
C ARG A 93 -16.67 9.25 4.22
N GLY A 94 -16.19 8.04 4.01
CA GLY A 94 -16.83 6.99 3.22
C GLY A 94 -16.83 5.68 3.99
N ALA A 95 -17.72 4.76 3.65
CA ALA A 95 -17.78 3.45 4.31
C ALA A 95 -16.44 2.72 4.19
N PHE A 96 -15.99 2.11 5.28
CA PHE A 96 -14.75 1.33 5.31
C PHE A 96 -14.86 0.19 6.30
N LEU A 97 -14.44 -1.01 5.88
CA LEU A 97 -14.53 -2.24 6.70
C LEU A 97 -15.95 -2.47 7.25
N GLY A 98 -16.97 -2.13 6.48
CA GLY A 98 -18.36 -2.27 6.88
C GLY A 98 -18.87 -1.20 7.83
N VAL A 99 -18.05 -0.19 8.14
CA VAL A 99 -18.45 0.91 9.04
C VAL A 99 -18.89 2.11 8.20
N PRO A 100 -20.14 2.60 8.40
CA PRO A 100 -20.59 3.83 7.72
C PRO A 100 -19.73 5.03 8.12
N PRO A 101 -19.72 6.10 7.31
CA PRO A 101 -18.92 7.30 7.60
C PRO A 101 -19.16 7.85 8.99
N THR A 102 -18.08 8.05 9.77
CA THR A 102 -18.17 8.59 11.13
C THR A 102 -17.71 10.04 11.22
N GLY A 103 -17.00 10.55 10.21
CA GLY A 103 -16.39 11.88 10.25
C GLY A 103 -15.19 11.97 11.18
N ARG A 104 -14.73 10.86 11.76
CA ARG A 104 -13.63 10.85 12.73
C ARG A 104 -12.27 10.93 12.04
N PRO A 105 -11.33 11.72 12.58
CA PRO A 105 -9.94 11.61 12.19
C PRO A 105 -9.36 10.31 12.74
N VAL A 106 -8.57 9.61 11.93
CA VAL A 106 -7.94 8.33 12.30
C VAL A 106 -6.48 8.31 11.92
N ALA A 107 -5.72 7.45 12.59
CA ALA A 107 -4.34 7.14 12.24
C ALA A 107 -4.17 5.63 12.29
N PHE A 108 -3.52 5.07 11.28
CA PHE A 108 -3.29 3.63 11.20
C PHE A 108 -1.91 3.34 10.61
N LYS A 109 -1.49 2.09 10.71
CA LYS A 109 -0.11 1.72 10.39
C LYS A 109 -0.03 0.32 9.82
N GLY A 110 1.06 0.06 9.14
CA GLY A 110 1.33 -1.26 8.56
C GLY A 110 2.77 -1.44 8.15
N ILE A 111 3.06 -2.66 7.73
CA ILE A 111 4.35 -3.07 7.20
C ILE A 111 4.09 -3.87 5.93
N GLU A 112 4.88 -3.59 4.89
CA GLU A 112 4.77 -4.31 3.62
C GLU A 112 6.13 -4.80 3.18
N ILE A 113 6.13 -5.95 2.53
CA ILE A 113 7.29 -6.50 1.84
C ILE A 113 6.98 -6.52 0.36
N LEU A 114 7.87 -5.97 -0.45
CA LEU A 114 7.78 -6.00 -1.91
C LEU A 114 8.95 -6.81 -2.45
N ARG A 115 8.67 -7.70 -3.41
CA ARG A 115 9.73 -8.39 -4.16
C ARG A 115 9.74 -7.89 -5.59
N PHE A 116 10.94 -7.67 -6.10
CA PHE A 116 11.18 -7.14 -7.45
C PHE A 116 11.77 -8.23 -8.36
N ASP A 117 11.40 -8.16 -9.62
CA ASP A 117 12.07 -8.88 -10.70
C ASP A 117 12.43 -7.82 -11.76
N GLY A 118 13.74 -7.52 -11.88
CA GLY A 118 14.16 -6.33 -12.59
C GLY A 118 13.50 -5.11 -11.96
N ALA A 119 12.95 -4.21 -12.77
CA ALA A 119 12.27 -3.01 -12.30
C ALA A 119 10.77 -3.24 -11.98
N TRP A 120 10.30 -4.49 -12.01
CA TRP A 120 8.91 -4.84 -11.74
C TRP A 120 8.70 -5.31 -10.31
N ILE A 121 7.63 -4.82 -9.67
CA ILE A 121 7.12 -5.41 -8.43
C ILE A 121 6.32 -6.65 -8.83
N VAL A 122 6.73 -7.81 -8.33
CA VAL A 122 6.10 -9.11 -8.69
C VAL A 122 5.31 -9.72 -7.56
N GLU A 123 5.62 -9.40 -6.31
CA GLU A 123 4.90 -9.91 -5.14
C GLU A 123 4.83 -8.85 -4.03
N ARG A 124 3.74 -8.91 -3.28
CA ARG A 124 3.53 -8.09 -2.11
C ARG A 124 2.97 -8.93 -0.96
N TRP A 125 3.51 -8.71 0.23
CA TRP A 125 2.94 -9.14 1.50
C TRP A 125 2.68 -7.90 2.32
N GLY A 126 1.53 -7.80 2.97
CA GLY A 126 1.19 -6.63 3.76
C GLY A 126 0.37 -6.98 4.98
N GLU A 127 0.78 -6.46 6.13
CA GLU A 127 0.04 -6.56 7.37
C GLU A 127 -0.17 -5.15 7.92
N TRP A 128 -1.38 -4.86 8.35
CA TRP A 128 -1.70 -3.56 8.89
C TRP A 128 -2.67 -3.70 10.06
N ASP A 129 -2.69 -2.69 10.91
CA ASP A 129 -3.46 -2.73 12.16
C ASP A 129 -4.92 -2.33 11.93
N GLY A 130 -5.66 -3.20 11.26
CA GLY A 130 -7.07 -2.99 10.97
C GLY A 130 -7.96 -3.05 12.21
N LEU A 131 -7.57 -3.84 13.20
CA LEU A 131 -8.31 -3.95 14.45
C LEU A 131 -8.27 -2.63 15.22
N ASP A 132 -7.09 -1.99 15.29
CA ASP A 132 -6.97 -0.67 15.92
C ASP A 132 -7.78 0.38 15.16
N LEU A 133 -7.76 0.35 13.83
CA LEU A 133 -8.58 1.28 13.03
C LEU A 133 -10.06 1.10 13.33
N LEU A 134 -10.55 -0.14 13.38
CA LEU A 134 -11.95 -0.42 13.75
C LEU A 134 -12.30 0.14 15.13
N ALA A 135 -11.40 0.00 16.09
CA ALA A 135 -11.60 0.58 17.43
C ALA A 135 -11.71 2.10 17.38
N GLN A 136 -10.87 2.77 16.59
CA GLN A 136 -10.94 4.23 16.41
C GLN A 136 -12.26 4.66 15.77
N LEU A 137 -12.81 3.84 14.87
CA LEU A 137 -14.10 4.11 14.24
C LEU A 137 -15.30 3.79 15.13
N GLY A 138 -15.05 3.27 16.34
CA GLY A 138 -16.10 2.91 17.29
C GLY A 138 -16.77 1.58 16.99
N ALA A 139 -16.25 0.79 16.06
CA ALA A 139 -16.72 -0.55 15.77
C ALA A 139 -16.12 -1.55 16.76
N ARG A 140 -16.87 -2.62 17.06
CA ARG A 140 -16.42 -3.68 17.98
C ARG A 140 -16.44 -5.03 17.32
#